data_04a56d0b2e31f5824cec1dd0af947c03
#
_entry.id   04a56d0b2e31f5824cec1dd0af947c03
#
_cell.length_a   1.000
_cell.length_b   1.000
_cell.length_c   1.000
_cell.angle_alpha   90.00
_cell.angle_beta   90.00
_cell.angle_gamma   90.00
#
_symmetry.space_group_name_H-M   'P 1'
#
loop_
_entity.id
_entity.type
_entity.pdbx_description
1 polymer ?
#
loop_
_entity_poly.entity_id
_entity_poly.type
_entity_poly.pdbx_seq_one_letter_code
_entity_poly.pdbx_strand_id
1 'polypeptide(L)'
;MGAKYKDKDDKNQVPIMIHRAVVGSLERFIAIILENTNGWLPLFVTPIQLAILPVSEKFVDHSNRIKGELQKLGVRVIVDGSDNKLGYKIRNSVSKKIPYSLVMGEKEIESDSFTLRSNEGKNASFDDIKTLSDFFISCLLYTSPSPRD
;
A
#
# COMPACT_ATOMS: atom_id res chain seq x y z
N MET A 1 -1.13 -18.49 36.48
CA MET A 1 -1.70 -17.15 36.71
C MET A 1 -3.03 -17.28 37.40
N GLY A 2 -3.22 -16.64 38.58
CA GLY A 2 -4.46 -16.72 39.38
C GLY A 2 -5.35 -15.47 39.13
N ALA A 3 -5.66 -15.16 37.87
CA ALA A 3 -6.53 -14.03 37.57
C ALA A 3 -7.92 -14.25 38.17
N LYS A 4 -8.45 -13.23 38.84
CA LYS A 4 -9.80 -13.26 39.44
C LYS A 4 -10.49 -11.94 39.09
N TYR A 5 -11.81 -11.98 38.92
CA TYR A 5 -12.65 -10.80 38.80
C TYR A 5 -13.80 -10.90 39.80
N LYS A 6 -14.41 -9.75 40.14
CA LYS A 6 -15.59 -9.68 40.96
C LYS A 6 -16.84 -9.72 40.10
N ASP A 7 -17.77 -10.60 40.43
CA ASP A 7 -19.06 -10.67 39.76
C ASP A 7 -20.05 -9.63 40.33
N LYS A 8 -21.30 -9.66 39.87
CA LYS A 8 -22.34 -8.75 40.31
C LYS A 8 -22.68 -8.87 41.79
N ASP A 9 -22.36 -9.99 42.41
CA ASP A 9 -22.58 -10.29 43.83
C ASP A 9 -21.31 -10.07 44.69
N ASP A 10 -20.30 -9.35 44.15
CA ASP A 10 -18.99 -9.08 44.76
C ASP A 10 -18.16 -10.32 45.10
N LYS A 11 -18.49 -11.48 44.48
CA LYS A 11 -17.77 -12.72 44.66
C LYS A 11 -16.61 -12.84 43.70
N ASN A 12 -15.47 -13.34 44.17
CA ASN A 12 -14.31 -13.61 43.34
C ASN A 12 -14.57 -14.79 42.42
N GLN A 13 -14.56 -14.54 41.11
CA GLN A 13 -14.68 -15.55 40.05
C GLN A 13 -13.38 -15.71 39.29
N VAL A 14 -13.14 -16.87 38.71
CA VAL A 14 -12.01 -17.12 37.81
C VAL A 14 -12.48 -16.91 36.38
N PRO A 15 -11.87 -16.00 35.62
CA PRO A 15 -12.26 -15.77 34.23
C PRO A 15 -11.90 -17.00 33.35
N ILE A 16 -12.74 -17.29 32.37
CA ILE A 16 -12.41 -18.21 31.31
C ILE A 16 -11.47 -17.45 30.35
N MET A 17 -10.24 -17.92 30.25
CA MET A 17 -9.26 -17.34 29.33
C MET A 17 -9.23 -18.16 28.04
N ILE A 18 -9.52 -17.50 26.92
CA ILE A 18 -9.37 -18.08 25.58
C ILE A 18 -8.08 -17.56 24.98
N HIS A 19 -7.09 -18.42 24.82
CA HIS A 19 -5.86 -18.11 24.13
C HIS A 19 -5.97 -18.54 22.67
N ARG A 20 -5.84 -17.59 21.74
CA ARG A 20 -5.91 -17.86 20.30
C ARG A 20 -4.71 -17.24 19.59
N ALA A 21 -3.95 -18.06 18.89
CA ALA A 21 -2.89 -17.63 17.99
C ALA A 21 -3.34 -17.88 16.54
N VAL A 22 -3.51 -16.81 15.77
CA VAL A 22 -3.98 -16.90 14.37
C VAL A 22 -2.81 -17.16 13.43
N VAL A 23 -1.69 -16.46 13.61
CA VAL A 23 -0.51 -16.51 12.72
C VAL A 23 0.74 -17.06 13.42
N GLY A 24 0.64 -17.53 14.66
CA GLY A 24 1.78 -17.94 15.47
C GLY A 24 2.67 -16.74 15.83
N SER A 25 3.95 -16.75 15.44
CA SER A 25 4.84 -15.59 15.54
C SER A 25 4.65 -14.69 14.34
N LEU A 26 4.40 -13.40 14.58
CA LEU A 26 4.22 -12.38 13.52
C LEU A 26 5.49 -12.27 12.67
N GLU A 27 6.66 -12.32 13.27
CA GLU A 27 7.95 -12.23 12.59
C GLU A 27 8.14 -13.41 11.61
N ARG A 28 7.80 -14.62 12.04
CA ARG A 28 7.86 -15.81 11.19
C ARG A 28 6.87 -15.70 10.03
N PHE A 29 5.66 -15.21 10.29
CA PHE A 29 4.64 -15.01 9.27
C PHE A 29 5.10 -14.01 8.21
N ILE A 30 5.68 -12.87 8.63
CA ILE A 30 6.25 -11.86 7.71
C ILE A 30 7.39 -12.47 6.91
N ALA A 31 8.30 -13.23 7.54
CA ALA A 31 9.42 -13.87 6.85
C ALA A 31 8.93 -14.83 5.75
N ILE A 32 7.93 -15.66 6.05
CA ILE A 32 7.33 -16.60 5.07
C ILE A 32 6.69 -15.86 3.90
N ILE A 33 5.95 -14.77 4.14
CA ILE A 33 5.36 -13.98 3.07
C ILE A 33 6.45 -13.36 2.18
N LEU A 34 7.48 -12.75 2.78
CA LEU A 34 8.58 -12.15 2.04
C LEU A 34 9.32 -13.17 1.18
N GLU A 35 9.56 -14.35 1.71
CA GLU A 35 10.21 -15.45 0.98
C GLU A 35 9.35 -15.93 -0.19
N ASN A 36 8.07 -16.24 0.04
CA ASN A 36 7.15 -16.72 -0.99
C ASN A 36 6.89 -15.71 -2.10
N THR A 37 6.95 -14.41 -1.81
CA THR A 37 6.68 -13.34 -2.78
C THR A 37 7.95 -12.71 -3.35
N ASN A 38 9.14 -13.20 -2.99
CA ASN A 38 10.42 -12.57 -3.32
C ASN A 38 10.45 -11.07 -2.96
N GLY A 39 9.79 -10.71 -1.86
CA GLY A 39 9.66 -9.34 -1.37
C GLY A 39 8.60 -8.48 -2.08
N TRP A 40 7.89 -9.00 -3.09
CA TRP A 40 6.76 -8.33 -3.73
C TRP A 40 5.47 -8.64 -2.98
N LEU A 41 5.25 -7.92 -1.90
CA LEU A 41 4.09 -8.15 -1.05
C LEU A 41 2.77 -7.85 -1.78
N PRO A 42 1.68 -8.55 -1.42
CA PRO A 42 0.33 -8.18 -1.85
C PRO A 42 0.04 -6.72 -1.51
N LEU A 43 -0.69 -6.01 -2.40
CA LEU A 43 -0.86 -4.56 -2.32
C LEU A 43 -1.40 -4.08 -0.96
N PHE A 44 -2.33 -4.82 -0.37
CA PHE A 44 -2.94 -4.44 0.92
C PHE A 44 -1.98 -4.45 2.11
N VAL A 45 -0.91 -5.28 2.10
CA VAL A 45 0.14 -5.32 3.14
C VAL A 45 1.40 -4.55 2.78
N THR A 46 1.54 -4.12 1.51
CA THR A 46 2.73 -3.38 1.06
C THR A 46 2.85 -2.04 1.79
N PRO A 47 4.00 -1.70 2.42
CA PRO A 47 4.15 -0.46 3.17
C PRO A 47 3.96 0.80 2.33
N ILE A 48 4.46 0.79 1.09
CA ILE A 48 4.32 1.88 0.11
C ILE A 48 3.75 1.27 -1.16
N GLN A 49 2.56 1.71 -1.55
CA GLN A 49 1.80 1.12 -2.67
C GLN A 49 2.07 1.82 -3.99
N LEU A 50 2.37 3.12 -3.93
CA LEU A 50 2.62 3.95 -5.10
C LEU A 50 3.78 4.91 -4.85
N ALA A 51 4.69 5.02 -5.83
CA ALA A 51 5.68 6.07 -5.91
C ALA A 51 5.32 7.04 -7.03
N ILE A 52 5.11 8.32 -6.72
CA ILE A 52 4.95 9.38 -7.72
C ILE A 52 6.33 9.96 -8.01
N LEU A 53 6.70 9.98 -9.28
CA LEU A 53 8.03 10.32 -9.77
C LEU A 53 7.95 11.57 -10.67
N PRO A 54 8.00 12.80 -10.11
CA PRO A 54 8.04 14.01 -10.90
C PRO A 54 9.31 14.05 -11.74
N VAL A 55 9.16 14.41 -13.02
CA VAL A 55 10.26 14.55 -13.98
C VAL A 55 11.11 15.79 -13.69
N SER A 56 10.49 16.84 -13.14
CA SER A 56 11.12 18.09 -12.76
C SER A 56 10.58 18.59 -11.43
N GLU A 57 11.35 19.46 -10.78
CA GLU A 57 10.96 20.10 -9.52
C GLU A 57 9.63 20.88 -9.64
N LYS A 58 9.35 21.45 -10.82
CA LYS A 58 8.09 22.16 -11.13
C LYS A 58 6.83 21.32 -10.90
N PHE A 59 6.95 19.99 -10.97
CA PHE A 59 5.81 19.07 -10.88
C PHE A 59 5.65 18.46 -9.48
N VAL A 60 6.53 18.82 -8.54
CA VAL A 60 6.51 18.28 -7.16
C VAL A 60 5.24 18.71 -6.42
N ASP A 61 4.83 19.97 -6.55
CA ASP A 61 3.63 20.49 -5.87
C ASP A 61 2.36 19.79 -6.37
N HIS A 62 2.24 19.60 -7.69
CA HIS A 62 1.13 18.85 -8.26
C HIS A 62 1.15 17.38 -7.81
N SER A 63 2.32 16.76 -7.78
CA SER A 63 2.50 15.40 -7.28
C SER A 63 2.08 15.25 -5.80
N ASN A 64 2.38 16.25 -4.97
CA ASN A 64 1.98 16.30 -3.57
C ASN A 64 0.46 16.45 -3.40
N ARG A 65 -0.20 17.21 -4.29
CA ARG A 65 -1.67 17.33 -4.32
C ARG A 65 -2.30 15.97 -4.58
N ILE A 66 -1.87 15.25 -5.63
CA ILE A 66 -2.37 13.92 -5.97
C ILE A 66 -2.10 12.92 -4.85
N LYS A 67 -0.89 12.95 -4.26
CA LYS A 67 -0.58 12.17 -3.07
C LYS A 67 -1.61 12.41 -1.96
N GLY A 68 -1.94 13.70 -1.67
CA GLY A 68 -2.90 14.05 -0.62
C GLY A 68 -4.30 13.49 -0.88
N GLU A 69 -4.75 13.48 -2.13
CA GLU A 69 -6.05 12.92 -2.51
C GLU A 69 -6.08 11.40 -2.34
N LEU A 70 -5.05 10.70 -2.83
CA LEU A 70 -4.94 9.25 -2.68
C LEU A 70 -4.77 8.80 -1.22
N GLN A 71 -4.05 9.57 -0.40
CA GLN A 71 -3.90 9.29 1.02
C GLN A 71 -5.21 9.39 1.81
N LYS A 72 -6.12 10.30 1.45
CA LYS A 72 -7.48 10.39 2.05
C LYS A 72 -8.29 9.11 1.82
N LEU A 73 -7.99 8.37 0.77
CA LEU A 73 -8.61 7.08 0.43
C LEU A 73 -7.87 5.88 1.03
N GLY A 74 -6.84 6.12 1.87
CA GLY A 74 -6.08 5.08 2.53
C GLY A 74 -4.93 4.48 1.70
N VAL A 75 -4.62 5.04 0.52
CA VAL A 75 -3.49 4.60 -0.30
C VAL A 75 -2.18 5.15 0.27
N ARG A 76 -1.19 4.29 0.45
CA ARG A 76 0.13 4.65 0.97
C ARG A 76 1.05 5.10 -0.17
N VAL A 77 1.23 6.41 -0.31
CA VAL A 77 1.91 7.06 -1.44
C VAL A 77 3.14 7.82 -0.98
N ILE A 78 4.22 7.72 -1.74
CA ILE A 78 5.39 8.59 -1.60
C ILE A 78 5.60 9.42 -2.87
N VAL A 79 6.22 10.59 -2.73
CA VAL A 79 6.69 11.41 -3.86
C VAL A 79 8.22 11.46 -3.78
N ASP A 80 8.88 11.11 -4.87
CA ASP A 80 10.34 11.25 -4.98
C ASP A 80 10.69 12.60 -5.64
N GLY A 81 10.73 13.65 -4.81
CA GLY A 81 11.10 15.00 -5.22
C GLY A 81 12.62 15.23 -5.37
N SER A 82 13.45 14.19 -5.34
CA SER A 82 14.91 14.35 -5.51
C SER A 82 15.26 14.86 -6.90
N ASP A 83 16.42 15.52 -7.02
CA ASP A 83 16.95 16.03 -8.30
C ASP A 83 17.63 14.94 -9.16
N ASN A 84 17.29 13.69 -8.93
CA ASN A 84 17.81 12.57 -9.67
C ASN A 84 17.11 12.40 -11.03
N LYS A 85 17.83 11.84 -12.01
CA LYS A 85 17.26 11.47 -13.31
C LYS A 85 16.10 10.48 -13.12
N LEU A 86 15.04 10.63 -13.93
CA LEU A 86 13.83 9.78 -13.87
C LEU A 86 14.15 8.27 -13.88
N GLY A 87 15.11 7.83 -14.73
CA GLY A 87 15.52 6.43 -14.76
C GLY A 87 16.11 5.92 -13.44
N TYR A 88 16.78 6.78 -12.68
CA TYR A 88 17.26 6.44 -11.33
C TYR A 88 16.08 6.33 -10.34
N LYS A 89 15.16 7.28 -10.36
CA LYS A 89 13.95 7.26 -9.50
C LYS A 89 13.14 5.98 -9.72
N ILE A 90 12.92 5.59 -10.99
CA ILE A 90 12.22 4.35 -11.34
C ILE A 90 12.97 3.13 -10.79
N ARG A 91 14.30 3.05 -10.99
CA ARG A 91 15.11 1.93 -10.49
C ARG A 91 15.09 1.87 -8.96
N ASN A 92 15.16 3.01 -8.29
CA ASN A 92 15.09 3.11 -6.83
C ASN A 92 13.73 2.63 -6.29
N SER A 93 12.63 2.99 -6.95
CA SER A 93 11.28 2.51 -6.56
C SER A 93 11.15 0.99 -6.69
N VAL A 94 11.67 0.41 -7.76
CA VAL A 94 11.72 -1.05 -7.97
C VAL A 94 12.62 -1.73 -6.93
N SER A 95 13.79 -1.16 -6.63
CA SER A 95 14.70 -1.67 -5.60
C SER A 95 14.05 -1.70 -4.22
N LYS A 96 13.20 -0.72 -3.91
CA LYS A 96 12.40 -0.65 -2.67
C LYS A 96 11.15 -1.53 -2.69
N LYS A 97 10.97 -2.34 -3.73
CA LYS A 97 9.80 -3.23 -3.91
C LYS A 97 8.46 -2.48 -3.89
N ILE A 98 8.42 -1.25 -4.41
CA ILE A 98 7.18 -0.50 -4.57
C ILE A 98 6.46 -1.02 -5.83
N PRO A 99 5.23 -1.55 -5.70
CA PRO A 99 4.57 -2.26 -6.79
C PRO A 99 4.16 -1.37 -7.96
N TYR A 100 3.84 -0.11 -7.69
CA TYR A 100 3.41 0.83 -8.71
C TYR A 100 4.21 2.12 -8.69
N SER A 101 4.50 2.65 -9.87
CA SER A 101 5.09 3.97 -10.05
C SER A 101 4.28 4.79 -11.05
N LEU A 102 4.12 6.08 -10.76
CA LEU A 102 3.44 7.07 -11.58
C LEU A 102 4.46 8.14 -11.95
N VAL A 103 4.76 8.27 -13.23
CA VAL A 103 5.59 9.36 -13.72
C VAL A 103 4.72 10.60 -13.84
N MET A 104 5.22 11.74 -13.37
CA MET A 104 4.51 13.01 -13.43
C MET A 104 5.32 14.00 -14.28
N GLY A 105 4.85 14.24 -15.48
CA GLY A 105 5.40 15.21 -16.43
C GLY A 105 4.35 16.24 -16.88
N GLU A 106 4.69 17.02 -17.88
CA GLU A 106 3.83 18.07 -18.42
C GLU A 106 2.54 17.50 -19.03
N LYS A 107 2.66 16.39 -19.76
CA LYS A 107 1.52 15.73 -20.40
C LYS A 107 0.48 15.23 -19.39
N GLU A 108 0.93 14.62 -18.31
CA GLU A 108 0.06 14.11 -17.26
C GLU A 108 -0.69 15.23 -16.53
N ILE A 109 -0.11 16.42 -16.47
CA ILE A 109 -0.74 17.61 -15.85
C ILE A 109 -1.74 18.26 -16.80
N GLU A 110 -1.40 18.39 -18.09
CA GLU A 110 -2.26 19.06 -19.07
C GLU A 110 -3.50 18.23 -19.44
N SER A 111 -3.33 16.91 -19.54
CA SER A 111 -4.42 16.01 -19.94
C SER A 111 -5.15 15.38 -18.77
N ASP A 112 -4.70 15.62 -17.53
CA ASP A 112 -5.19 14.98 -16.28
C ASP A 112 -5.22 13.44 -16.37
N SER A 113 -4.40 12.87 -17.29
CA SER A 113 -4.31 11.44 -17.53
C SER A 113 -3.06 10.85 -16.85
N PHE A 114 -3.22 9.70 -16.23
CA PHE A 114 -2.19 9.08 -15.42
C PHE A 114 -1.78 7.72 -15.98
N THR A 115 -0.49 7.55 -16.26
CA THR A 115 0.06 6.25 -16.67
C THR A 115 0.74 5.57 -15.49
N LEU A 116 0.07 4.57 -14.94
CA LEU A 116 0.56 3.75 -13.86
C LEU A 116 1.44 2.64 -14.42
N ARG A 117 2.65 2.53 -13.94
CA ARG A 117 3.59 1.47 -14.29
C ARG A 117 3.67 0.45 -13.17
N SER A 118 3.39 -0.81 -13.49
CA SER A 118 3.59 -1.95 -12.58
C SER A 118 5.05 -2.38 -12.55
N ASN A 119 5.46 -3.02 -11.47
CA ASN A 119 6.76 -3.71 -11.34
C ASN A 119 6.98 -4.82 -12.40
N GLU A 120 5.92 -5.40 -12.94
CA GLU A 120 5.94 -6.38 -14.03
C GLU A 120 6.17 -5.75 -15.41
N GLY A 121 6.31 -4.43 -15.50
CA GLY A 121 6.45 -3.70 -16.75
C GLY A 121 5.15 -3.46 -17.51
N LYS A 122 4.00 -3.84 -16.95
CA LYS A 122 2.69 -3.52 -17.50
C LYS A 122 2.35 -2.06 -17.20
N ASN A 123 1.78 -1.37 -18.18
CA ASN A 123 1.30 0.00 -18.01
C ASN A 123 -0.23 -0.01 -18.07
N ALA A 124 -0.86 0.77 -17.19
CA ALA A 124 -2.29 1.05 -17.20
C ALA A 124 -2.48 2.56 -17.24
N SER A 125 -3.32 3.04 -18.15
CA SER A 125 -3.63 4.46 -18.27
C SER A 125 -5.00 4.76 -17.68
N PHE A 126 -5.11 5.89 -17.00
CA PHE A 126 -6.32 6.37 -16.34
C PHE A 126 -6.58 7.80 -16.78
N ASP A 127 -7.81 8.10 -17.16
CA ASP A 127 -8.19 9.40 -17.75
C ASP A 127 -8.39 10.49 -16.69
N ASP A 128 -8.54 10.08 -15.41
CA ASP A 128 -8.67 11.00 -14.29
C ASP A 128 -8.19 10.38 -12.97
N ILE A 129 -8.07 11.21 -11.93
CA ILE A 129 -7.67 10.78 -10.59
C ILE A 129 -8.72 9.87 -9.94
N LYS A 130 -9.98 9.99 -10.32
CA LYS A 130 -11.07 9.19 -9.77
C LYS A 130 -10.95 7.74 -10.22
N THR A 131 -10.76 7.49 -11.51
CA THR A 131 -10.53 6.14 -12.06
C THR A 131 -9.27 5.51 -11.51
N LEU A 132 -8.19 6.28 -11.31
CA LEU A 132 -6.99 5.83 -10.63
C LEU A 132 -7.27 5.44 -9.17
N SER A 133 -8.07 6.24 -8.47
CA SER A 133 -8.46 5.98 -7.08
C SER A 133 -9.32 4.72 -6.95
N ASP A 134 -10.30 4.56 -7.84
CA ASP A 134 -11.19 3.39 -7.88
C ASP A 134 -10.41 2.10 -8.14
N PHE A 135 -9.38 2.17 -9.00
CA PHE A 135 -8.44 1.06 -9.19
C PHE A 135 -7.75 0.65 -7.88
N PHE A 136 -7.18 1.61 -7.13
CA PHE A 136 -6.53 1.30 -5.86
C PHE A 136 -7.52 0.77 -4.83
N ILE A 137 -8.71 1.36 -4.73
CA ILE A 137 -9.76 0.91 -3.81
C ILE A 137 -10.16 -0.53 -4.15
N SER A 138 -10.41 -0.84 -5.42
CA SER A 138 -10.75 -2.20 -5.85
C SER A 138 -9.65 -3.20 -5.51
N CYS A 139 -8.38 -2.84 -5.75
CA CYS A 139 -7.24 -3.69 -5.40
C CYS A 139 -7.05 -3.88 -3.88
N LEU A 140 -7.43 -2.89 -3.07
CA LEU A 140 -7.35 -2.96 -1.61
C LEU A 140 -8.48 -3.77 -1.00
N LEU A 141 -9.69 -3.68 -1.59
CA LEU A 141 -10.89 -4.39 -1.15
C LEU A 141 -10.99 -5.80 -1.71
N TYR A 142 -10.23 -6.11 -2.78
CA TYR A 142 -10.21 -7.44 -3.37
C TYR A 142 -9.47 -8.42 -2.46
N THR A 143 -10.19 -8.91 -1.47
CA THR A 143 -9.84 -10.18 -0.84
C THR A 143 -10.23 -11.26 -1.83
N SER A 144 -9.25 -12.02 -2.34
CA SER A 144 -9.53 -13.22 -3.15
C SER A 144 -10.65 -14.02 -2.47
N PRO A 145 -11.70 -14.44 -3.20
CA PRO A 145 -12.73 -15.28 -2.61
C PRO A 145 -12.05 -16.46 -1.92
N SER A 146 -12.54 -16.79 -0.73
CA SER A 146 -12.04 -17.93 0.03
C SER A 146 -12.16 -19.18 -0.84
N PRO A 147 -11.16 -20.07 -0.90
CA PRO A 147 -11.26 -21.32 -1.64
C PRO A 147 -12.35 -22.29 -1.14
N ARG A 148 -13.23 -21.83 -0.26
CA ARG A 148 -14.31 -22.60 0.36
C ARG A 148 -15.72 -22.14 -0.04
N ASP A 149 -15.82 -21.19 -0.97
CA ASP A 149 -17.11 -20.79 -1.54
C ASP A 149 -17.37 -21.47 -2.88
#